data_e1b46ada2b4911fc2e382ba4f20d237d
#
_entry.id   e1b46ada2b4911fc2e382ba4f20d237d
#
_cell.length_a   1.000
_cell.length_b   1.000
_cell.length_c   1.000
_cell.angle_alpha   90.00
_cell.angle_beta   90.00
_cell.angle_gamma   90.00
#
_symmetry.space_group_name_H-M   'P 1'
#
loop_
_entity.id
_entity.type
_entity.pdbx_description
1 polymer ?
#
loop_
_entity_poly.entity_id
_entity_poly.type
_entity_poly.pdbx_seq_one_letter_code
_entity_poly.pdbx_strand_id
1 'polypeptide(L)'
;VSKEERTLKIGILGCGPIAQSAHLECSRKGCNTDLYAVCDRAVDLADKIAAIHHPQKIYYDYDEMLADPQVEAVIVATADQYHVPMAKKALLAGKHVFVEKPLGVTVEEVLDLHDVVKQTGLTLQVGNNKRFDPAVTFARRFIQEELGQIMGMRAWYRDSQFRYLMTDNTQPFILSSEQSIHPQGNPKANRRHYFLLAHASHLVDTVRFLAGDIVSLKADLVERFGAYGWFITAHFANGCIGQMDLIVPVKGDWAEGFEVFGENGNVNGKLFMPWYKKGGEVECFSVKDGTYRKPLAEDGYSYRRQLEGFADTILKGIPQMGANVADGLENMRALAAITRSVDTGQQIELSGITGAV
;
A
#
# COMPACT_ATOMS: atom_id res chain seq x y z
N VAL A 1 23.74 -3.60 29.49
CA VAL A 1 22.44 -2.92 29.66
C VAL A 1 22.15 -2.27 28.34
N SER A 2 21.28 -2.90 27.52
CA SER A 2 20.76 -2.30 26.29
C SER A 2 19.99 -1.04 26.70
N LYS A 3 20.31 0.13 26.11
CA LYS A 3 19.42 1.27 26.14
C LYS A 3 18.08 0.74 25.55
N GLU A 4 17.00 0.84 26.31
CA GLU A 4 15.67 0.62 25.74
C GLU A 4 15.53 1.59 24.56
N GLU A 5 15.49 1.06 23.34
CA GLU A 5 15.26 1.90 22.18
C GLU A 5 13.84 2.47 22.29
N ARG A 6 13.72 3.78 22.10
CA ARG A 6 12.44 4.47 22.10
C ARG A 6 11.53 3.87 21.04
N THR A 7 10.30 3.56 21.39
CA THR A 7 9.24 3.12 20.46
C THR A 7 8.32 4.27 20.09
N LEU A 8 7.80 4.25 18.85
CA LEU A 8 6.78 5.18 18.37
C LEU A 8 5.41 4.79 18.92
N LYS A 9 4.76 5.66 19.67
CA LYS A 9 3.42 5.45 20.21
C LYS A 9 2.37 5.71 19.16
N ILE A 10 1.66 4.65 18.77
CA ILE A 10 0.72 4.64 17.65
C ILE A 10 -0.72 4.55 18.15
N GLY A 11 -1.59 5.44 17.64
CA GLY A 11 -3.04 5.30 17.68
C GLY A 11 -3.55 4.72 16.37
N ILE A 12 -4.47 3.76 16.43
CA ILE A 12 -5.12 3.20 15.23
C ILE A 12 -6.54 3.72 15.14
N LEU A 13 -6.87 4.42 14.05
CA LEU A 13 -8.22 4.85 13.71
C LEU A 13 -8.87 3.84 12.78
N GLY A 14 -9.95 3.22 13.24
CA GLY A 14 -10.69 2.17 12.58
C GLY A 14 -10.22 0.77 13.01
N CYS A 15 -11.13 0.02 13.62
CA CYS A 15 -10.93 -1.37 14.07
C CYS A 15 -11.47 -2.39 13.07
N GLY A 16 -11.55 -2.03 11.79
CA GLY A 16 -12.06 -2.84 10.69
C GLY A 16 -11.13 -4.00 10.27
N PRO A 17 -11.48 -4.70 9.19
CA PRO A 17 -10.77 -5.91 8.77
C PRO A 17 -9.27 -5.73 8.57
N ILE A 18 -8.80 -4.63 7.95
CA ILE A 18 -7.36 -4.42 7.72
C ILE A 18 -6.59 -4.13 9.01
N ALA A 19 -7.20 -3.40 9.94
CA ALA A 19 -6.61 -3.18 11.24
C ALA A 19 -6.42 -4.52 11.98
N GLN A 20 -7.44 -5.38 11.99
CA GLN A 20 -7.42 -6.69 12.65
C GLN A 20 -6.47 -7.66 11.98
N SER A 21 -6.42 -7.70 10.64
CA SER A 21 -5.57 -8.63 9.89
C SER A 21 -4.09 -8.25 9.92
N ALA A 22 -3.76 -6.96 10.11
CA ALA A 22 -2.38 -6.49 9.99
C ALA A 22 -1.98 -5.50 11.11
N HIS A 23 -2.59 -4.31 11.17
CA HIS A 23 -2.01 -3.18 11.90
C HIS A 23 -1.94 -3.37 13.41
N LEU A 24 -2.96 -3.98 14.03
CA LEU A 24 -2.98 -4.21 15.48
C LEU A 24 -1.82 -5.12 15.92
N GLU A 25 -1.63 -6.24 15.21
CA GLU A 25 -0.52 -7.16 15.49
C GLU A 25 0.82 -6.52 15.18
N CYS A 26 0.95 -5.83 14.05
CA CYS A 26 2.19 -5.18 13.63
C CYS A 26 2.62 -4.06 14.58
N SER A 27 1.69 -3.23 15.05
CA SER A 27 1.99 -2.16 16.01
C SER A 27 2.47 -2.69 17.35
N ARG A 28 1.95 -3.85 17.78
CA ARG A 28 2.34 -4.50 19.03
C ARG A 28 3.63 -5.29 18.93
N LYS A 29 3.96 -5.86 17.76
CA LYS A 29 5.13 -6.74 17.55
C LYS A 29 6.29 -6.07 16.84
N GLY A 30 6.13 -4.87 16.31
CA GLY A 30 7.22 -4.11 15.72
C GLY A 30 8.27 -3.76 16.75
N CYS A 31 9.54 -3.86 16.37
CA CYS A 31 10.65 -3.65 17.31
C CYS A 31 10.78 -2.19 17.80
N ASN A 32 10.22 -1.24 17.08
CA ASN A 32 10.28 0.20 17.30
C ASN A 32 8.90 0.88 17.36
N THR A 33 7.83 0.11 17.54
CA THR A 33 6.45 0.58 17.59
C THR A 33 5.75 0.12 18.88
N ASP A 34 4.79 0.90 19.34
CA ASP A 34 3.94 0.58 20.49
C ASP A 34 2.47 0.85 20.12
N LEU A 35 1.61 -0.15 20.28
CA LEU A 35 0.15 0.00 20.14
C LEU A 35 -0.39 0.75 21.35
N TYR A 36 -0.30 2.07 21.31
CA TYR A 36 -0.73 2.91 22.42
C TYR A 36 -2.25 3.04 22.50
N ALA A 37 -2.92 3.29 21.39
CA ALA A 37 -4.37 3.54 21.38
C ALA A 37 -5.08 2.88 20.20
N VAL A 38 -6.36 2.59 20.41
CA VAL A 38 -7.32 2.27 19.34
C VAL A 38 -8.49 3.24 19.41
N CYS A 39 -9.03 3.58 18.25
CA CYS A 39 -10.20 4.45 18.12
C CYS A 39 -11.19 3.89 17.09
N ASP A 40 -12.42 3.64 17.52
CA ASP A 40 -13.53 3.32 16.63
C ASP A 40 -14.83 3.86 17.21
N ARG A 41 -15.72 4.36 16.35
CA ARG A 41 -17.05 4.83 16.78
C ARG A 41 -17.99 3.70 17.18
N ALA A 42 -17.75 2.49 16.68
CA ALA A 42 -18.42 1.28 17.15
C ALA A 42 -17.80 0.86 18.50
N VAL A 43 -18.41 1.32 19.59
CA VAL A 43 -17.93 1.13 20.96
C VAL A 43 -17.68 -0.34 21.28
N ASP A 44 -18.63 -1.21 20.94
CA ASP A 44 -18.52 -2.65 21.19
C ASP A 44 -17.37 -3.31 20.41
N LEU A 45 -17.06 -2.81 19.21
CA LEU A 45 -15.93 -3.30 18.42
C LEU A 45 -14.60 -2.82 19.02
N ALA A 46 -14.50 -1.54 19.38
CA ALA A 46 -13.31 -1.00 20.01
C ALA A 46 -12.96 -1.75 21.30
N ASP A 47 -13.97 -2.02 22.14
CA ASP A 47 -13.81 -2.76 23.40
C ASP A 47 -13.37 -4.21 23.17
N LYS A 48 -13.98 -4.93 22.22
CA LYS A 48 -13.58 -6.29 21.85
C LYS A 48 -12.14 -6.34 21.36
N ILE A 49 -11.73 -5.39 20.52
CA ILE A 49 -10.37 -5.28 20.00
C ILE A 49 -9.38 -4.96 21.13
N ALA A 50 -9.73 -4.05 22.00
CA ALA A 50 -8.91 -3.70 23.16
C ALA A 50 -8.72 -4.87 24.14
N ALA A 51 -9.76 -5.69 24.34
CA ALA A 51 -9.66 -6.90 25.16
C ALA A 51 -8.67 -7.94 24.61
N ILE A 52 -8.46 -7.97 23.28
CA ILE A 52 -7.54 -8.91 22.62
C ILE A 52 -6.11 -8.33 22.51
N HIS A 53 -5.99 -7.07 22.13
CA HIS A 53 -4.70 -6.46 21.77
C HIS A 53 -4.07 -5.62 22.89
N HIS A 54 -4.84 -5.30 23.94
CA HIS A 54 -4.39 -4.61 25.14
C HIS A 54 -3.68 -3.27 24.89
N PRO A 55 -4.29 -2.32 24.10
CA PRO A 55 -3.77 -0.97 23.98
C PRO A 55 -3.83 -0.28 25.35
N GLN A 56 -3.02 0.76 25.54
CA GLN A 56 -3.03 1.53 26.79
C GLN A 56 -4.26 2.42 26.91
N LYS A 57 -4.85 2.81 25.76
CA LYS A 57 -6.04 3.68 25.69
C LYS A 57 -7.06 3.17 24.65
N ILE A 58 -8.31 3.46 24.92
CA ILE A 58 -9.43 3.25 24.00
C ILE A 58 -10.13 4.58 23.82
N TYR A 59 -10.39 4.96 22.57
CA TYR A 59 -11.15 6.15 22.21
C TYR A 59 -12.32 5.78 21.33
N TYR A 60 -13.43 6.50 21.49
CA TYR A 60 -14.63 6.36 20.67
C TYR A 60 -14.86 7.61 19.82
N ASP A 61 -14.10 8.65 20.10
CA ASP A 61 -14.04 9.91 19.36
C ASP A 61 -12.61 10.15 18.87
N TYR A 62 -12.49 10.53 17.60
CA TYR A 62 -11.18 10.75 16.99
C TYR A 62 -10.50 12.02 17.49
N ASP A 63 -11.28 13.07 17.83
CA ASP A 63 -10.73 14.32 18.35
C ASP A 63 -10.10 14.12 19.73
N GLU A 64 -10.72 13.28 20.56
CA GLU A 64 -10.16 12.92 21.86
C GLU A 64 -8.83 12.17 21.70
N MET A 65 -8.72 11.21 20.75
CA MET A 65 -7.46 10.53 20.48
C MET A 65 -6.40 11.49 19.96
N LEU A 66 -6.76 12.44 19.09
CA LEU A 66 -5.84 13.43 18.54
C LEU A 66 -5.36 14.44 19.60
N ALA A 67 -6.18 14.74 20.59
CA ALA A 67 -5.85 15.63 21.69
C ALA A 67 -4.85 15.00 22.70
N ASP A 68 -4.70 13.66 22.70
CA ASP A 68 -3.74 12.99 23.58
C ASP A 68 -2.30 13.25 23.11
N PRO A 69 -1.44 13.93 23.95
CA PRO A 69 -0.05 14.20 23.59
C PRO A 69 0.81 12.95 23.53
N GLN A 70 0.37 11.83 24.08
CA GLN A 70 1.11 10.56 24.02
C GLN A 70 0.93 9.84 22.67
N VAL A 71 -0.11 10.15 21.90
CA VAL A 71 -0.24 9.66 20.52
C VAL A 71 0.73 10.44 19.65
N GLU A 72 1.77 9.80 19.12
CA GLU A 72 2.78 10.44 18.28
C GLU A 72 2.46 10.28 16.78
N ALA A 73 1.86 9.13 16.43
CA ALA A 73 1.45 8.83 15.07
C ALA A 73 0.09 8.14 15.03
N VAL A 74 -0.61 8.29 13.92
CA VAL A 74 -1.91 7.66 13.69
C VAL A 74 -1.85 6.76 12.45
N ILE A 75 -2.34 5.52 12.59
CA ILE A 75 -2.68 4.68 11.46
C ILE A 75 -4.14 4.93 11.11
N VAL A 76 -4.40 5.43 9.89
CA VAL A 76 -5.75 5.59 9.34
C VAL A 76 -6.11 4.32 8.56
N ALA A 77 -6.95 3.47 9.16
CA ALA A 77 -7.37 2.17 8.64
C ALA A 77 -8.90 2.12 8.44
N THR A 78 -9.46 3.20 7.99
CA THR A 78 -10.90 3.42 7.72
C THR A 78 -11.29 2.98 6.31
N ALA A 79 -12.51 3.27 5.87
CA ALA A 79 -12.88 3.11 4.47
C ALA A 79 -12.24 4.20 3.60
N ASP A 80 -11.97 3.88 2.34
CA ASP A 80 -11.16 4.67 1.39
C ASP A 80 -11.53 6.17 1.35
N GLN A 81 -12.82 6.48 1.33
CA GLN A 81 -13.32 7.87 1.29
C GLN A 81 -12.98 8.70 2.54
N TYR A 82 -12.58 8.06 3.63
CA TYR A 82 -12.19 8.73 4.87
C TYR A 82 -10.66 8.86 5.03
N HIS A 83 -9.87 8.27 4.13
CA HIS A 83 -8.40 8.30 4.24
C HIS A 83 -7.88 9.73 4.27
N VAL A 84 -8.18 10.53 3.24
CA VAL A 84 -7.69 11.90 3.15
C VAL A 84 -8.25 12.80 4.26
N PRO A 85 -9.56 12.86 4.53
CA PRO A 85 -10.09 13.71 5.60
C PRO A 85 -9.49 13.39 6.98
N MET A 86 -9.34 12.12 7.31
CA MET A 86 -8.79 11.72 8.61
C MET A 86 -7.29 11.93 8.70
N ALA A 87 -6.54 11.69 7.61
CA ALA A 87 -5.11 11.98 7.55
C ALA A 87 -4.83 13.48 7.72
N LYS A 88 -5.57 14.36 7.03
CA LYS A 88 -5.48 15.81 7.20
C LYS A 88 -5.69 16.23 8.65
N LYS A 89 -6.74 15.70 9.27
CA LYS A 89 -7.09 16.01 10.65
C LYS A 89 -5.95 15.64 11.62
N ALA A 90 -5.34 14.47 11.43
CA ALA A 90 -4.20 14.03 12.23
C ALA A 90 -2.96 14.93 12.04
N LEU A 91 -2.60 15.24 10.78
CA LEU A 91 -1.47 16.12 10.48
C LEU A 91 -1.65 17.50 11.10
N LEU A 92 -2.85 18.10 10.98
CA LEU A 92 -3.17 19.41 11.57
C LEU A 92 -3.17 19.38 13.11
N ALA A 93 -3.41 18.21 13.72
CA ALA A 93 -3.27 17.99 15.15
C ALA A 93 -1.81 17.67 15.59
N GLY A 94 -0.83 17.76 14.67
CA GLY A 94 0.58 17.55 14.98
C GLY A 94 1.00 16.07 15.05
N LYS A 95 0.22 15.15 14.46
CA LYS A 95 0.53 13.72 14.47
C LYS A 95 1.10 13.27 13.12
N HIS A 96 2.15 12.43 13.14
CA HIS A 96 2.58 11.70 11.95
C HIS A 96 1.48 10.74 11.49
N VAL A 97 1.42 10.43 10.20
CA VAL A 97 0.32 9.63 9.63
C VAL A 97 0.84 8.46 8.81
N PHE A 98 0.35 7.30 9.14
CA PHE A 98 0.33 6.16 8.25
C PHE A 98 -1.11 5.98 7.76
N VAL A 99 -1.34 5.94 6.45
CA VAL A 99 -2.69 5.82 5.89
C VAL A 99 -2.78 4.65 4.92
N GLU A 100 -3.83 3.84 5.02
CA GLU A 100 -4.04 2.74 4.10
C GLU A 100 -4.24 3.20 2.66
N LYS A 101 -3.91 2.29 1.74
CA LYS A 101 -4.13 2.50 0.31
C LYS A 101 -5.58 2.11 -0.09
N PRO A 102 -6.15 2.71 -1.16
CA PRO A 102 -5.60 3.85 -1.91
C PRO A 102 -5.55 5.11 -1.05
N LEU A 103 -4.66 6.04 -1.36
CA LEU A 103 -4.51 7.26 -0.53
C LEU A 103 -5.81 8.08 -0.48
N GLY A 104 -6.55 8.09 -1.58
CA GLY A 104 -7.82 8.80 -1.70
C GLY A 104 -8.71 8.19 -2.78
N VAL A 105 -9.79 8.87 -3.11
CA VAL A 105 -10.75 8.48 -4.17
C VAL A 105 -10.77 9.47 -5.34
N THR A 106 -10.20 10.67 -5.17
CA THR A 106 -9.98 11.66 -6.23
C THR A 106 -8.54 12.20 -6.19
N VAL A 107 -8.08 12.71 -7.32
CA VAL A 107 -6.75 13.33 -7.42
C VAL A 107 -6.72 14.66 -6.64
N GLU A 108 -7.81 15.41 -6.68
CA GLU A 108 -7.91 16.73 -6.04
C GLU A 108 -7.77 16.66 -4.51
N GLU A 109 -8.42 15.68 -3.88
CA GLU A 109 -8.29 15.56 -2.41
C GLU A 109 -6.89 15.18 -1.98
N VAL A 110 -6.15 14.41 -2.82
CA VAL A 110 -4.76 14.05 -2.55
C VAL A 110 -3.82 15.22 -2.79
N LEU A 111 -4.10 16.09 -3.77
CA LEU A 111 -3.39 17.35 -3.95
C LEU A 111 -3.52 18.26 -2.72
N ASP A 112 -4.74 18.39 -2.20
CA ASP A 112 -5.00 19.17 -0.99
C ASP A 112 -4.29 18.55 0.25
N LEU A 113 -4.26 17.23 0.38
CA LEU A 113 -3.49 16.53 1.42
C LEU A 113 -1.98 16.77 1.27
N HIS A 114 -1.45 16.76 0.04
CA HIS A 114 -0.04 17.03 -0.24
C HIS A 114 0.38 18.41 0.29
N ASP A 115 -0.46 19.42 0.10
CA ASP A 115 -0.20 20.78 0.61
C ASP A 115 -0.19 20.81 2.14
N VAL A 116 -1.07 20.05 2.81
CA VAL A 116 -1.08 19.94 4.27
C VAL A 116 0.18 19.22 4.79
N VAL A 117 0.63 18.17 4.13
CA VAL A 117 1.90 17.50 4.49
C VAL A 117 3.07 18.46 4.38
N LYS A 118 3.12 19.25 3.31
CA LYS A 118 4.16 20.27 3.11
C LYS A 118 4.09 21.38 4.17
N GLN A 119 2.90 21.81 4.53
CA GLN A 119 2.67 22.85 5.55
C GLN A 119 3.11 22.37 6.94
N THR A 120 2.79 21.16 7.31
CA THR A 120 3.07 20.62 8.65
C THR A 120 4.49 20.09 8.81
N GLY A 121 5.14 19.68 7.72
CA GLY A 121 6.46 19.02 7.73
C GLY A 121 6.45 17.65 8.39
N LEU A 122 5.27 17.09 8.67
CA LEU A 122 5.14 15.79 9.30
C LEU A 122 5.24 14.65 8.28
N THR A 123 5.64 13.49 8.75
CA THR A 123 5.72 12.28 7.92
C THR A 123 4.33 11.74 7.63
N LEU A 124 4.04 11.56 6.34
CA LEU A 124 2.91 10.75 5.88
C LEU A 124 3.45 9.58 5.07
N GLN A 125 3.03 8.36 5.41
CA GLN A 125 3.30 7.14 4.64
C GLN A 125 2.01 6.45 4.22
N VAL A 126 1.95 6.07 2.95
CA VAL A 126 0.83 5.29 2.39
C VAL A 126 1.11 3.80 2.56
N GLY A 127 0.09 3.00 2.84
CA GLY A 127 0.14 1.57 3.13
C GLY A 127 0.48 0.68 1.92
N ASN A 128 1.41 1.10 1.08
CA ASN A 128 1.92 0.33 -0.05
C ASN A 128 2.97 -0.69 0.42
N ASN A 129 2.50 -1.74 1.06
CA ASN A 129 3.31 -2.71 1.78
C ASN A 129 4.32 -3.47 0.90
N LYS A 130 4.09 -3.60 -0.42
CA LYS A 130 4.98 -4.32 -1.33
C LYS A 130 6.38 -3.72 -1.42
N ARG A 131 6.55 -2.42 -1.21
CA ARG A 131 7.87 -1.78 -1.11
C ARG A 131 8.75 -2.39 -0.01
N PHE A 132 8.14 -3.02 0.99
CA PHE A 132 8.81 -3.65 2.11
C PHE A 132 8.88 -5.18 2.02
N ASP A 133 8.43 -5.76 0.90
CA ASP A 133 8.69 -7.17 0.62
C ASP A 133 10.19 -7.37 0.34
N PRO A 134 10.87 -8.36 0.96
CA PRO A 134 12.29 -8.58 0.78
C PRO A 134 12.72 -8.76 -0.68
N ALA A 135 11.89 -9.42 -1.50
CA ALA A 135 12.16 -9.59 -2.92
C ALA A 135 12.13 -8.26 -3.68
N VAL A 136 11.13 -7.41 -3.39
CA VAL A 136 11.00 -6.08 -4.02
C VAL A 136 12.15 -5.18 -3.58
N THR A 137 12.51 -5.21 -2.29
CA THR A 137 13.64 -4.43 -1.78
C THR A 137 14.97 -4.85 -2.42
N PHE A 138 15.20 -6.16 -2.55
CA PHE A 138 16.40 -6.69 -3.22
C PHE A 138 16.43 -6.32 -4.70
N ALA A 139 15.30 -6.50 -5.41
CA ALA A 139 15.15 -6.10 -6.81
C ALA A 139 15.45 -4.62 -7.01
N ARG A 140 14.87 -3.75 -6.19
CA ARG A 140 15.09 -2.30 -6.24
C ARG A 140 16.56 -1.93 -6.13
N ARG A 141 17.25 -2.52 -5.14
CA ARG A 141 18.69 -2.30 -4.96
C ARG A 141 19.50 -2.73 -6.18
N PHE A 142 19.25 -3.94 -6.71
CA PHE A 142 19.92 -4.45 -7.90
C PHE A 142 19.66 -3.55 -9.12
N ILE A 143 18.43 -3.10 -9.31
CA ILE A 143 18.07 -2.19 -10.40
C ILE A 143 18.85 -0.88 -10.30
N GLN A 144 18.95 -0.31 -9.10
CA GLN A 144 19.63 0.96 -8.88
C GLN A 144 21.16 0.88 -8.98
N GLU A 145 21.75 -0.22 -8.54
CA GLU A 145 23.20 -0.34 -8.41
C GLU A 145 23.87 -1.04 -9.60
N GLU A 146 23.15 -1.93 -10.30
CA GLU A 146 23.79 -2.84 -11.25
C GLU A 146 23.11 -2.95 -12.61
N LEU A 147 21.79 -2.81 -12.71
CA LEU A 147 21.04 -3.13 -13.92
C LEU A 147 21.33 -2.17 -15.09
N GLY A 148 21.77 -0.95 -14.82
CA GLY A 148 21.95 0.08 -15.85
C GLY A 148 20.62 0.63 -16.36
N GLN A 149 20.57 1.00 -17.64
CA GLN A 149 19.33 1.53 -18.23
C GLN A 149 18.28 0.44 -18.36
N ILE A 150 17.05 0.75 -17.95
CA ILE A 150 15.91 -0.15 -18.08
C ILE A 150 15.38 -0.04 -19.52
N MET A 151 15.33 -1.16 -20.23
CA MET A 151 14.70 -1.26 -21.54
C MET A 151 13.19 -1.41 -21.45
N GLY A 152 12.72 -2.24 -20.52
CA GLY A 152 11.31 -2.51 -20.33
C GLY A 152 11.03 -3.36 -19.11
N MET A 153 9.74 -3.48 -18.78
CA MET A 153 9.30 -4.33 -17.70
C MET A 153 7.95 -5.01 -17.98
N ARG A 154 7.67 -6.06 -17.23
CA ARG A 154 6.35 -6.68 -17.12
C ARG A 154 5.95 -6.77 -15.66
N ALA A 155 4.67 -6.62 -15.37
CA ALA A 155 4.16 -6.84 -14.04
C ALA A 155 2.72 -7.34 -14.10
N TRP A 156 2.34 -8.18 -13.16
CA TRP A 156 1.00 -8.75 -13.10
C TRP A 156 0.48 -8.81 -11.68
N TYR A 157 -0.83 -8.69 -11.56
CA TYR A 157 -1.56 -8.85 -10.31
C TYR A 157 -2.88 -9.59 -10.57
N ARG A 158 -3.04 -10.76 -9.99
CA ARG A 158 -4.20 -11.62 -10.16
C ARG A 158 -4.71 -12.05 -8.81
N ASP A 159 -5.89 -11.57 -8.41
CA ASP A 159 -6.53 -11.99 -7.17
C ASP A 159 -7.47 -13.16 -7.41
N SER A 160 -7.37 -14.18 -6.57
CA SER A 160 -8.18 -15.39 -6.65
C SER A 160 -9.56 -15.19 -6.04
N GLN A 161 -10.59 -15.75 -6.68
CA GLN A 161 -11.91 -15.85 -6.04
C GLN A 161 -11.91 -16.77 -4.80
N PHE A 162 -10.88 -17.60 -4.68
CA PHE A 162 -10.70 -18.55 -3.56
C PHE A 162 -9.73 -18.04 -2.48
N ARG A 163 -9.37 -16.77 -2.54
CA ARG A 163 -8.39 -16.16 -1.63
C ARG A 163 -8.62 -16.50 -0.17
N TYR A 164 -9.85 -16.37 0.30
CA TYR A 164 -10.17 -16.61 1.71
C TYR A 164 -10.07 -18.09 2.11
N LEU A 165 -10.35 -19.01 1.20
CA LEU A 165 -10.15 -20.45 1.46
C LEU A 165 -8.67 -20.79 1.60
N MET A 166 -7.81 -20.16 0.80
CA MET A 166 -6.36 -20.40 0.83
C MET A 166 -5.68 -19.79 2.07
N THR A 167 -6.24 -18.77 2.66
CA THR A 167 -5.64 -18.03 3.77
C THR A 167 -6.37 -18.18 5.10
N ASP A 168 -7.36 -19.03 5.16
CA ASP A 168 -8.22 -19.23 6.34
C ASP A 168 -7.42 -19.51 7.62
N ASN A 169 -6.39 -20.36 7.52
CA ASN A 169 -5.54 -20.69 8.67
C ASN A 169 -4.56 -19.58 9.08
N THR A 170 -4.38 -18.53 8.28
CA THR A 170 -3.39 -17.48 8.52
C THR A 170 -4.00 -16.13 8.89
N GLN A 171 -5.29 -15.96 8.67
CA GLN A 171 -6.01 -14.75 9.03
C GLN A 171 -6.71 -14.90 10.39
N PRO A 172 -6.77 -13.84 11.19
CA PRO A 172 -7.57 -13.85 12.40
C PRO A 172 -9.07 -13.91 12.05
N PHE A 173 -9.85 -14.43 12.95
CA PHE A 173 -11.30 -14.28 12.89
C PHE A 173 -11.66 -12.79 12.99
N ILE A 174 -12.29 -12.25 11.96
CA ILE A 174 -12.63 -10.82 11.91
C ILE A 174 -13.89 -10.55 12.70
N LEU A 175 -13.76 -9.76 13.75
CA LEU A 175 -14.87 -9.25 14.53
C LEU A 175 -15.60 -8.15 13.76
N SER A 176 -16.91 -8.15 13.88
CA SER A 176 -17.78 -7.13 13.29
C SER A 176 -18.69 -6.52 14.35
N SER A 177 -19.29 -5.38 14.02
CA SER A 177 -20.28 -4.70 14.85
C SER A 177 -21.38 -4.13 13.97
N GLU A 178 -22.61 -4.22 14.45
CA GLU A 178 -23.75 -3.53 13.82
C GLU A 178 -23.69 -2.00 14.00
N GLN A 179 -22.89 -1.53 14.97
CA GLN A 179 -22.66 -0.10 15.21
C GLN A 179 -21.61 0.49 14.25
N SER A 180 -20.94 -0.35 13.43
CA SER A 180 -19.93 0.13 12.49
C SER A 180 -20.53 1.08 11.47
N ILE A 181 -19.84 2.21 11.26
CA ILE A 181 -20.25 3.18 10.24
C ILE A 181 -19.78 2.68 8.89
N HIS A 182 -20.76 2.38 8.06
CA HIS A 182 -20.50 2.07 6.66
C HIS A 182 -20.58 3.33 5.80
N PRO A 183 -19.76 3.44 4.74
CA PRO A 183 -19.87 4.52 3.77
C PRO A 183 -21.30 4.65 3.22
N GLN A 184 -21.75 5.88 2.94
CA GLN A 184 -23.01 6.07 2.24
C GLN A 184 -22.91 5.41 0.87
N GLY A 185 -23.87 4.57 0.54
CA GLY A 185 -23.83 3.68 -0.62
C GLY A 185 -22.98 2.43 -0.35
N ASN A 186 -22.99 1.53 -1.32
CA ASN A 186 -22.13 0.33 -1.30
C ASN A 186 -20.93 0.57 -2.23
N PRO A 187 -19.71 0.83 -1.70
CA PRO A 187 -18.53 1.04 -2.56
C PRO A 187 -18.25 -0.13 -3.50
N LYS A 188 -18.68 -1.35 -3.11
CA LYS A 188 -18.54 -2.56 -3.91
C LYS A 188 -19.65 -2.74 -4.97
N ALA A 189 -20.65 -1.85 -5.01
CA ALA A 189 -21.72 -1.92 -6.01
C ALA A 189 -21.16 -1.69 -7.42
N ASN A 190 -20.25 -0.74 -7.59
CA ASN A 190 -19.45 -0.60 -8.80
C ASN A 190 -18.20 -1.49 -8.68
N ARG A 191 -18.32 -2.76 -9.06
CA ARG A 191 -17.23 -3.74 -8.94
C ARG A 191 -16.01 -3.37 -9.77
N ARG A 192 -16.21 -2.80 -10.96
CA ARG A 192 -15.11 -2.30 -11.81
C ARG A 192 -14.25 -1.29 -11.06
N HIS A 193 -14.87 -0.24 -10.56
CA HIS A 193 -14.19 0.81 -9.78
C HIS A 193 -13.54 0.25 -8.50
N TYR A 194 -14.27 -0.55 -7.73
CA TYR A 194 -13.76 -1.17 -6.51
C TYR A 194 -12.51 -2.03 -6.76
N PHE A 195 -12.54 -2.89 -7.79
CA PHE A 195 -11.38 -3.74 -8.07
C PHE A 195 -10.20 -2.96 -8.60
N LEU A 196 -10.43 -1.92 -9.40
CA LEU A 196 -9.35 -1.04 -9.86
C LEU A 196 -8.66 -0.37 -8.66
N LEU A 197 -9.40 0.34 -7.81
CA LEU A 197 -8.85 1.01 -6.63
C LEU A 197 -8.14 0.03 -5.68
N ALA A 198 -8.79 -1.09 -5.37
CA ALA A 198 -8.29 -2.01 -4.37
C ALA A 198 -7.02 -2.76 -4.81
N HIS A 199 -6.87 -3.06 -6.11
CA HIS A 199 -5.81 -3.94 -6.60
C HIS A 199 -4.79 -3.24 -7.51
N ALA A 200 -5.23 -2.36 -8.42
CA ALA A 200 -4.29 -1.65 -9.28
C ALA A 200 -3.39 -0.69 -8.48
N SER A 201 -3.82 -0.20 -7.32
CA SER A 201 -2.97 0.60 -6.43
C SER A 201 -1.68 -0.12 -6.02
N HIS A 202 -1.74 -1.44 -5.79
CA HIS A 202 -0.55 -2.25 -5.52
C HIS A 202 0.34 -2.39 -6.76
N LEU A 203 -0.26 -2.75 -7.90
CA LEU A 203 0.45 -2.95 -9.16
C LEU A 203 1.16 -1.67 -9.60
N VAL A 204 0.45 -0.55 -9.65
CA VAL A 204 0.98 0.76 -10.04
C VAL A 204 2.12 1.21 -9.11
N ASP A 205 1.95 1.08 -7.80
CA ASP A 205 3.01 1.44 -6.86
C ASP A 205 4.26 0.57 -7.02
N THR A 206 4.09 -0.74 -7.19
CA THR A 206 5.21 -1.67 -7.38
C THR A 206 6.01 -1.35 -8.65
N VAL A 207 5.34 -1.11 -9.78
CA VAL A 207 6.04 -0.80 -11.04
C VAL A 207 6.72 0.56 -10.97
N ARG A 208 6.08 1.58 -10.38
CA ARG A 208 6.71 2.90 -10.16
C ARG A 208 7.91 2.81 -9.23
N PHE A 209 7.79 2.05 -8.16
CA PHE A 209 8.90 1.84 -7.23
C PHE A 209 10.11 1.16 -7.89
N LEU A 210 9.90 0.25 -8.83
CA LEU A 210 10.98 -0.47 -9.53
C LEU A 210 11.54 0.28 -10.74
N ALA A 211 10.67 0.85 -11.59
CA ALA A 211 11.07 1.41 -12.88
C ALA A 211 11.02 2.95 -12.96
N GLY A 212 10.45 3.63 -11.97
CA GLY A 212 10.32 5.09 -11.95
C GLY A 212 8.93 5.59 -12.34
N ASP A 213 8.80 6.89 -12.57
CA ASP A 213 7.50 7.51 -12.78
C ASP A 213 6.90 7.20 -14.16
N ILE A 214 5.61 6.92 -14.18
CA ILE A 214 4.82 6.76 -15.40
C ILE A 214 4.46 8.15 -15.93
N VAL A 215 4.74 8.42 -17.20
CA VAL A 215 4.41 9.70 -17.86
C VAL A 215 3.13 9.60 -18.68
N SER A 216 2.88 8.45 -19.33
CA SER A 216 1.64 8.19 -20.04
C SER A 216 1.30 6.71 -20.04
N LEU A 217 0.03 6.37 -20.26
CA LEU A 217 -0.39 4.99 -20.39
C LEU A 217 -1.58 4.82 -21.34
N LYS A 218 -1.71 3.60 -21.88
CA LYS A 218 -2.92 3.12 -22.56
C LYS A 218 -3.40 1.86 -21.88
N ALA A 219 -4.71 1.78 -21.62
CA ALA A 219 -5.35 0.65 -20.96
C ALA A 219 -6.56 0.15 -21.76
N ASP A 220 -6.68 -1.17 -21.87
CA ASP A 220 -7.83 -1.85 -22.39
C ASP A 220 -8.49 -2.70 -21.30
N LEU A 221 -9.82 -2.79 -21.28
CA LEU A 221 -10.58 -3.56 -20.30
C LEU A 221 -11.39 -4.67 -20.98
N VAL A 222 -11.29 -5.86 -20.42
CA VAL A 222 -12.16 -6.99 -20.76
C VAL A 222 -13.00 -7.37 -19.55
N GLU A 223 -14.32 -7.38 -19.70
CA GLU A 223 -15.27 -7.82 -18.67
C GLU A 223 -15.95 -9.10 -19.14
N ARG A 224 -15.66 -10.23 -18.47
CA ARG A 224 -16.26 -11.54 -18.79
C ARG A 224 -16.35 -12.43 -17.56
N PHE A 225 -17.37 -13.25 -17.49
CA PHE A 225 -17.55 -14.26 -16.45
C PHE A 225 -17.55 -13.71 -15.01
N GLY A 226 -17.95 -12.43 -14.85
CA GLY A 226 -17.89 -11.73 -13.57
C GLY A 226 -16.48 -11.32 -13.13
N ALA A 227 -15.50 -11.40 -14.03
CA ALA A 227 -14.13 -10.97 -13.86
C ALA A 227 -13.80 -9.76 -14.74
N TYR A 228 -12.79 -9.01 -14.33
CA TYR A 228 -12.29 -7.80 -14.97
C TYR A 228 -10.80 -7.99 -15.27
N GLY A 229 -10.41 -7.74 -16.51
CA GLY A 229 -9.00 -7.80 -16.93
C GLY A 229 -8.59 -6.46 -17.55
N TRP A 230 -7.73 -5.71 -16.86
CA TRP A 230 -7.08 -4.52 -17.41
C TRP A 230 -5.72 -4.91 -17.99
N PHE A 231 -5.49 -4.52 -19.24
CA PHE A 231 -4.23 -4.69 -19.94
C PHE A 231 -3.67 -3.30 -20.22
N ILE A 232 -2.51 -3.00 -19.67
CA ILE A 232 -1.99 -1.64 -19.59
C ILE A 232 -0.60 -1.58 -20.20
N THR A 233 -0.39 -0.66 -21.15
CA THR A 233 0.94 -0.26 -21.62
C THR A 233 1.29 1.08 -20.99
N ALA A 234 2.38 1.15 -20.22
CA ALA A 234 2.85 2.35 -19.56
C ALA A 234 4.19 2.82 -20.14
N HIS A 235 4.34 4.12 -20.33
CA HIS A 235 5.59 4.78 -20.71
C HIS A 235 6.17 5.48 -19.48
N PHE A 236 7.43 5.23 -19.19
CA PHE A 236 8.11 5.76 -18.01
C PHE A 236 9.00 6.95 -18.36
N ALA A 237 9.26 7.82 -17.38
CA ALA A 237 10.07 9.03 -17.55
C ALA A 237 11.51 8.74 -18.01
N ASN A 238 12.06 7.57 -17.72
CA ASN A 238 13.38 7.11 -18.15
C ASN A 238 13.39 6.49 -19.57
N GLY A 239 12.25 6.52 -20.28
CA GLY A 239 12.10 6.02 -21.65
C GLY A 239 11.77 4.51 -21.74
N CYS A 240 11.74 3.76 -20.67
CA CYS A 240 11.32 2.36 -20.72
C CYS A 240 9.81 2.22 -20.94
N ILE A 241 9.39 1.04 -21.40
CA ILE A 241 7.98 0.69 -21.60
C ILE A 241 7.64 -0.48 -20.69
N GLY A 242 6.49 -0.38 -20.00
CA GLY A 242 5.95 -1.44 -19.15
C GLY A 242 4.67 -2.04 -19.72
N GLN A 243 4.56 -3.37 -19.60
CA GLN A 243 3.34 -4.11 -19.84
C GLN A 243 2.80 -4.62 -18.49
N MET A 244 1.58 -4.23 -18.15
CA MET A 244 0.96 -4.62 -16.86
C MET A 244 -0.37 -5.29 -17.11
N ASP A 245 -0.68 -6.36 -16.37
CA ASP A 245 -2.03 -6.92 -16.32
C ASP A 245 -2.58 -7.01 -14.89
N LEU A 246 -3.83 -6.59 -14.75
CA LEU A 246 -4.64 -6.77 -13.54
C LEU A 246 -5.85 -7.62 -13.91
N ILE A 247 -6.00 -8.81 -13.33
CA ILE A 247 -7.14 -9.68 -13.58
C ILE A 247 -7.79 -10.09 -12.26
N VAL A 248 -9.06 -9.72 -12.05
CA VAL A 248 -9.76 -9.89 -10.76
C VAL A 248 -11.25 -10.17 -10.96
N PRO A 249 -11.81 -11.21 -10.32
CA PRO A 249 -11.12 -12.34 -9.74
C PRO A 249 -10.75 -13.40 -10.79
N VAL A 250 -9.63 -14.07 -10.59
CA VAL A 250 -9.30 -15.27 -11.38
C VAL A 250 -9.90 -16.52 -10.75
N LYS A 251 -10.12 -17.55 -11.57
CA LYS A 251 -10.57 -18.89 -11.13
C LYS A 251 -9.44 -19.84 -10.77
N GLY A 252 -8.24 -19.34 -10.58
CA GLY A 252 -7.04 -20.05 -10.18
C GLY A 252 -6.44 -19.43 -8.94
N ASP A 253 -5.17 -19.75 -8.66
CA ASP A 253 -4.43 -19.23 -7.53
C ASP A 253 -4.11 -17.74 -7.67
N TRP A 254 -3.80 -17.09 -6.55
CA TRP A 254 -3.17 -15.79 -6.52
C TRP A 254 -1.86 -15.81 -7.32
N ALA A 255 -1.64 -14.79 -8.15
CA ALA A 255 -0.39 -14.63 -8.88
C ALA A 255 -0.03 -13.15 -8.97
N GLU A 256 1.12 -12.79 -8.43
CA GLU A 256 1.66 -11.44 -8.49
C GLU A 256 3.16 -11.51 -8.75
N GLY A 257 3.67 -10.61 -9.57
CA GLY A 257 5.10 -10.60 -9.87
C GLY A 257 5.48 -9.52 -10.87
N PHE A 258 6.77 -9.52 -11.19
CA PHE A 258 7.36 -8.57 -12.13
C PHE A 258 8.61 -9.14 -12.79
N GLU A 259 8.91 -8.65 -13.98
CA GLU A 259 10.15 -8.84 -14.73
C GLU A 259 10.68 -7.48 -15.15
N VAL A 260 11.99 -7.23 -14.97
CA VAL A 260 12.63 -6.00 -15.42
C VAL A 260 13.84 -6.36 -16.27
N PHE A 261 13.94 -5.79 -17.46
CA PHE A 261 14.99 -6.02 -18.43
C PHE A 261 15.83 -4.77 -18.58
N GLY A 262 17.12 -4.86 -18.36
CA GLY A 262 18.03 -3.73 -18.43
C GLY A 262 19.31 -4.04 -19.17
N GLU A 263 20.16 -3.04 -19.30
CA GLU A 263 21.41 -3.08 -20.03
C GLU A 263 22.36 -4.17 -19.51
N ASN A 264 22.46 -4.32 -18.20
CA ASN A 264 23.46 -5.17 -17.55
C ASN A 264 22.82 -6.41 -16.86
N GLY A 265 21.60 -6.77 -17.25
CA GLY A 265 20.94 -7.95 -16.68
C GLY A 265 19.42 -7.89 -16.69
N ASN A 266 18.84 -8.76 -15.89
CA ASN A 266 17.39 -8.85 -15.70
C ASN A 266 17.03 -9.28 -14.28
N VAL A 267 15.81 -8.94 -13.90
CA VAL A 267 15.22 -9.27 -12.61
C VAL A 267 13.92 -10.01 -12.86
N ASN A 268 13.70 -11.10 -12.14
CA ASN A 268 12.43 -11.85 -12.12
C ASN A 268 11.96 -11.99 -10.68
N GLY A 269 10.82 -11.44 -10.35
CA GLY A 269 10.22 -11.45 -9.02
C GLY A 269 8.85 -12.09 -9.00
N LYS A 270 8.62 -12.97 -8.00
CA LYS A 270 7.32 -13.56 -7.68
C LYS A 270 6.93 -13.18 -6.27
N LEU A 271 5.78 -12.56 -6.12
CA LEU A 271 5.26 -12.12 -4.83
C LEU A 271 4.17 -13.08 -4.34
N PHE A 272 4.11 -13.22 -3.03
CA PHE A 272 3.09 -14.02 -2.38
C PHE A 272 2.03 -13.15 -1.74
N MET A 273 0.88 -13.74 -1.52
CA MET A 273 -0.18 -13.09 -0.76
C MET A 273 0.36 -12.74 0.64
N PRO A 274 0.19 -11.47 1.10
CA PRO A 274 0.79 -11.02 2.36
C PRO A 274 0.39 -11.84 3.59
N TRP A 275 -0.81 -12.42 3.56
CA TRP A 275 -1.33 -13.24 4.67
C TRP A 275 -0.55 -14.51 4.92
N TYR A 276 0.23 -15.00 3.96
CA TYR A 276 1.16 -16.13 4.19
C TYR A 276 2.36 -15.74 5.04
N LYS A 277 2.58 -14.45 5.31
CA LYS A 277 3.73 -13.92 6.05
C LYS A 277 5.08 -14.41 5.48
N LYS A 278 5.09 -14.75 4.19
CA LYS A 278 6.25 -15.22 3.42
C LYS A 278 6.71 -14.09 2.50
N GLY A 279 8.01 -13.81 2.51
CA GLY A 279 8.63 -12.90 1.55
C GLY A 279 8.56 -13.44 0.12
N GLY A 280 8.54 -12.53 -0.85
CA GLY A 280 8.60 -12.86 -2.27
C GLY A 280 9.89 -13.60 -2.63
N GLU A 281 9.92 -14.18 -3.81
CA GLU A 281 11.10 -14.77 -4.43
C GLU A 281 11.59 -13.83 -5.54
N VAL A 282 12.90 -13.62 -5.61
CA VAL A 282 13.52 -12.83 -6.67
C VAL A 282 14.81 -13.46 -7.14
N GLU A 283 15.05 -13.37 -8.44
CA GLU A 283 16.27 -13.78 -9.08
C GLU A 283 16.75 -12.64 -9.99
N CYS A 284 18.02 -12.27 -9.83
CA CYS A 284 18.66 -11.20 -10.60
C CYS A 284 19.87 -11.78 -11.36
N PHE A 285 19.87 -11.68 -12.68
CA PHE A 285 21.05 -12.01 -13.49
C PHE A 285 21.89 -10.75 -13.67
N SER A 286 23.20 -10.84 -13.42
CA SER A 286 24.17 -9.77 -13.67
C SER A 286 25.13 -10.18 -14.79
N VAL A 287 25.24 -9.33 -15.82
CA VAL A 287 26.22 -9.51 -16.91
C VAL A 287 27.65 -9.31 -16.39
N LYS A 288 27.84 -8.55 -15.31
CA LYS A 288 29.13 -8.19 -14.74
C LYS A 288 29.97 -9.42 -14.36
N ASP A 289 29.34 -10.45 -13.85
CA ASP A 289 30.00 -11.68 -13.41
C ASP A 289 29.36 -12.97 -13.98
N GLY A 290 28.29 -12.82 -14.80
CA GLY A 290 27.59 -13.94 -15.43
C GLY A 290 26.82 -14.80 -14.43
N THR A 291 26.43 -14.25 -13.28
CA THR A 291 25.79 -15.03 -12.21
C THR A 291 24.33 -14.64 -11.97
N TYR A 292 23.57 -15.61 -11.49
CA TYR A 292 22.26 -15.37 -10.88
C TYR A 292 22.42 -15.16 -9.37
N ARG A 293 21.76 -14.13 -8.87
CA ARG A 293 21.71 -13.81 -7.45
C ARG A 293 20.28 -13.99 -6.93
N LYS A 294 20.13 -14.92 -6.03
CA LYS A 294 18.89 -15.20 -5.34
C LYS A 294 19.11 -15.05 -3.84
N PRO A 295 18.51 -14.03 -3.18
CA PRO A 295 18.67 -13.89 -1.74
C PRO A 295 17.99 -15.03 -1.01
N LEU A 296 18.52 -15.35 0.18
CA LEU A 296 17.82 -16.24 1.09
C LEU A 296 16.51 -15.59 1.53
N ALA A 297 15.45 -16.38 1.66
CA ALA A 297 14.17 -15.86 2.14
C ALA A 297 14.32 -15.30 3.55
N GLU A 298 13.86 -14.06 3.74
CA GLU A 298 13.80 -13.37 5.04
C GLU A 298 12.37 -13.43 5.59
N ASP A 299 12.20 -12.98 6.85
CA ASP A 299 10.87 -12.65 7.38
C ASP A 299 10.18 -11.66 6.45
N GLY A 300 9.19 -12.15 5.75
CA GLY A 300 8.54 -11.43 4.65
C GLY A 300 7.27 -10.69 5.03
N TYR A 301 6.96 -10.55 6.31
CA TYR A 301 5.73 -9.87 6.69
C TYR A 301 5.83 -8.37 6.42
N SER A 302 5.56 -8.01 5.19
CA SER A 302 5.69 -6.64 4.66
C SER A 302 4.87 -5.60 5.44
N TYR A 303 3.72 -5.97 6.01
CA TYR A 303 2.93 -5.09 6.87
C TYR A 303 3.68 -4.69 8.15
N ARG A 304 4.41 -5.59 8.78
CA ARG A 304 5.24 -5.24 9.94
C ARG A 304 6.43 -4.38 9.52
N ARG A 305 7.15 -4.81 8.48
CA ARG A 305 8.34 -4.10 7.97
C ARG A 305 8.04 -2.68 7.52
N GLN A 306 6.88 -2.43 6.90
CA GLN A 306 6.50 -1.06 6.51
C GLN A 306 6.24 -0.15 7.70
N LEU A 307 5.68 -0.70 8.78
CA LEU A 307 5.41 0.07 9.99
C LEU A 307 6.70 0.35 10.78
N GLU A 308 7.60 -0.63 10.83
CA GLU A 308 8.95 -0.45 11.40
C GLU A 308 9.75 0.60 10.61
N GLY A 309 9.68 0.59 9.26
CA GLY A 309 10.31 1.60 8.41
C GLY A 309 9.72 3.00 8.60
N PHE A 310 8.39 3.10 8.77
CA PHE A 310 7.74 4.36 9.12
C PHE A 310 8.23 4.92 10.47
N ALA A 311 8.32 4.06 11.49
CA ALA A 311 8.84 4.44 12.78
C ALA A 311 10.33 4.84 12.73
N ASP A 312 11.16 4.13 11.96
CA ASP A 312 12.57 4.49 11.78
C ASP A 312 12.74 5.86 11.10
N THR A 313 11.88 6.20 10.15
CA THR A 313 11.89 7.54 9.53
C THR A 313 11.63 8.62 10.58
N ILE A 314 10.68 8.41 11.49
CA ILE A 314 10.31 9.40 12.51
C ILE A 314 11.33 9.45 13.66
N LEU A 315 11.73 8.28 14.17
CA LEU A 315 12.55 8.19 15.38
C LEU A 315 14.04 8.42 15.11
N LYS A 316 14.53 8.02 13.94
CA LYS A 316 15.95 7.98 13.58
C LYS A 316 16.31 8.91 12.41
N GLY A 317 15.32 9.51 11.72
CA GLY A 317 15.54 10.35 10.54
C GLY A 317 16.05 9.58 9.32
N ILE A 318 15.81 8.27 9.27
CA ILE A 318 16.16 7.45 8.10
C ILE A 318 15.30 7.88 6.91
N PRO A 319 15.87 8.03 5.70
CA PRO A 319 15.08 8.38 4.52
C PRO A 319 13.90 7.44 4.31
N GLN A 320 12.73 8.00 4.04
CA GLN A 320 11.50 7.24 3.87
C GLN A 320 11.55 6.34 2.62
N MET A 321 11.53 5.03 2.81
CA MET A 321 11.41 4.05 1.74
C MET A 321 9.95 3.82 1.36
N GLY A 322 9.03 3.91 2.32
CA GLY A 322 7.60 3.79 2.10
C GLY A 322 7.05 4.91 1.21
N ALA A 323 5.95 4.63 0.54
CA ALA A 323 5.30 5.62 -0.33
C ALA A 323 4.91 6.86 0.46
N ASN A 324 5.40 8.01 0.05
CA ASN A 324 5.02 9.31 0.62
C ASN A 324 3.76 9.86 -0.07
N VAL A 325 3.34 11.08 0.30
CA VAL A 325 2.15 11.71 -0.28
C VAL A 325 2.29 11.99 -1.78
N ALA A 326 3.51 12.30 -2.27
CA ALA A 326 3.75 12.51 -3.69
C ALA A 326 3.66 11.18 -4.47
N ASP A 327 4.19 10.09 -3.92
CA ASP A 327 3.98 8.75 -4.48
C ASP A 327 2.49 8.39 -4.55
N GLY A 328 1.74 8.67 -3.48
CA GLY A 328 0.30 8.46 -3.42
C GLY A 328 -0.44 9.26 -4.49
N LEU A 329 -0.05 10.52 -4.72
CA LEU A 329 -0.62 11.37 -5.75
C LEU A 329 -0.38 10.79 -7.16
N GLU A 330 0.85 10.40 -7.47
CA GLU A 330 1.17 9.82 -8.78
C GLU A 330 0.49 8.45 -8.98
N ASN A 331 0.30 7.66 -7.92
CA ASN A 331 -0.51 6.45 -7.98
C ASN A 331 -1.97 6.77 -8.33
N MET A 332 -2.57 7.78 -7.69
CA MET A 332 -3.95 8.21 -8.00
C MET A 332 -4.08 8.73 -9.43
N ARG A 333 -3.11 9.51 -9.92
CA ARG A 333 -3.08 9.96 -11.33
C ARG A 333 -3.04 8.79 -12.30
N ALA A 334 -2.23 7.77 -12.03
CA ALA A 334 -2.15 6.59 -12.87
C ALA A 334 -3.48 5.80 -12.85
N LEU A 335 -4.13 5.65 -11.70
CA LEU A 335 -5.44 5.00 -11.60
C LEU A 335 -6.53 5.77 -12.38
N ALA A 336 -6.56 7.10 -12.26
CA ALA A 336 -7.46 7.95 -13.04
C ALA A 336 -7.16 7.88 -14.55
N ALA A 337 -5.89 7.81 -14.92
CA ALA A 337 -5.46 7.63 -16.32
C ALA A 337 -5.92 6.27 -16.88
N ILE A 338 -5.84 5.19 -16.10
CA ILE A 338 -6.35 3.86 -16.50
C ILE A 338 -7.85 3.94 -16.79
N THR A 339 -8.64 4.52 -15.89
CA THR A 339 -10.09 4.69 -16.07
C THR A 339 -10.38 5.50 -17.33
N ARG A 340 -9.75 6.67 -17.48
CA ARG A 340 -9.95 7.54 -18.64
C ARG A 340 -9.53 6.86 -19.96
N SER A 341 -8.42 6.12 -19.95
CA SER A 341 -7.94 5.40 -21.13
C SER A 341 -8.92 4.32 -21.58
N VAL A 342 -9.45 3.55 -20.63
CA VAL A 342 -10.49 2.53 -20.94
C VAL A 342 -11.74 3.19 -21.52
N ASP A 343 -12.19 4.32 -20.98
CA ASP A 343 -13.42 4.98 -21.41
C ASP A 343 -13.28 5.67 -22.77
N THR A 344 -12.09 6.16 -23.11
CA THR A 344 -11.83 6.91 -24.37
C THR A 344 -11.15 6.09 -25.45
N GLY A 345 -10.51 4.97 -25.10
CA GLY A 345 -9.66 4.18 -26.01
C GLY A 345 -8.33 4.88 -26.38
N GLN A 346 -7.98 5.96 -25.70
CA GLN A 346 -6.80 6.78 -26.00
C GLN A 346 -5.66 6.54 -25.00
N GLN A 347 -4.43 6.84 -25.44
CA GLN A 347 -3.30 7.02 -24.53
C GLN A 347 -3.52 8.30 -23.72
N ILE A 348 -3.23 8.26 -22.43
CA ILE A 348 -3.45 9.36 -21.50
C ILE A 348 -2.14 9.77 -20.87
N GLU A 349 -1.82 11.06 -20.96
CA GLU A 349 -0.72 11.68 -20.23
C GLU A 349 -1.11 11.87 -18.75
N LEU A 350 -0.19 11.57 -17.84
CA LEU A 350 -0.47 11.69 -16.40
C LEU A 350 -0.32 13.12 -15.88
N SER A 351 0.47 13.95 -16.57
CA SER A 351 0.64 15.35 -16.17
C SER A 351 -0.68 16.11 -16.23
N GLY A 352 -1.05 16.77 -15.12
CA GLY A 352 -2.28 17.57 -15.05
C GLY A 352 -3.59 16.78 -14.99
N ILE A 353 -3.53 15.45 -14.85
CA ILE A 353 -4.73 14.65 -14.66
C ILE A 353 -5.40 15.02 -13.34
N THR A 354 -6.72 15.13 -13.37
CA THR A 354 -7.61 15.42 -12.24
C THR A 354 -8.84 14.53 -12.31
N GLY A 355 -9.65 14.49 -11.25
CA GLY A 355 -10.91 13.78 -11.20
C GLY A 355 -10.86 12.50 -10.37
N ALA A 356 -11.99 11.80 -10.36
CA ALA A 356 -12.13 10.50 -9.69
C ALA A 356 -11.48 9.37 -10.50
N VAL A 357 -11.12 8.32 -9.81
CA VAL A 357 -10.62 7.08 -10.41
C VAL A 357 -11.74 6.27 -11.04
#